data_126d873888b2a042f771913cc6067aa0
#
_entry.id   126d873888b2a042f771913cc6067aa0
#
_cell.length_a   1.000
_cell.length_b   1.000
_cell.length_c   1.000
_cell.angle_alpha   90.00
_cell.angle_beta   90.00
_cell.angle_gamma   90.00
#
_symmetry.space_group_name_H-M   'P 1'
#
loop_
_entity.id
_entity.type
_entity.pdbx_description
1 polymer ?
#
loop_
_entity_poly.entity_id
_entity_poly.type
_entity_poly.pdbx_seq_one_letter_code
_entity_poly.pdbx_strand_id
1 'polypeptide(L)'
;MFLCSSAHGRLMSSEPDVKITSEPLRGEHPVVLMGFPGNGLVGSIALQYLVEQLDFNLIGNITSKYFPPVAMMANGVINVPVRIYEKGDVVAIVADIPIHPMICYEVANGIMDWITPYQPREIIAIAGIVTNEPEKRVFGVATQKGMLERIQEHTVVLPMGSISGIAGSVLTECKIRDIPGFGFLGETVNTPDPRSSAATLAVLNTLYGFDVDIDPLLEQAVDIEATMHKLAEEVQRNEPVQKKEYLPMYG
;
A
#
# COMPACT_ATOMS: atom_id res chain seq x y z
N MET A 1 -53.74 38.70 -1.00
CA MET A 1 -52.43 38.97 -0.39
C MET A 1 -51.93 37.67 0.19
N PHE A 2 -51.28 36.83 -0.64
CA PHE A 2 -50.79 35.52 -0.24
C PHE A 2 -49.28 35.62 -0.11
N LEU A 3 -48.79 35.48 1.10
CA LEU A 3 -47.38 35.40 1.43
C LEU A 3 -46.84 34.00 1.04
N CYS A 4 -46.01 33.95 0.02
CA CYS A 4 -45.29 32.76 -0.37
C CYS A 4 -44.03 32.67 0.52
N SER A 5 -44.09 31.77 1.51
CA SER A 5 -42.95 31.45 2.36
C SER A 5 -42.00 30.57 1.56
N SER A 6 -40.86 31.11 1.17
CA SER A 6 -39.78 30.36 0.53
C SER A 6 -39.10 29.49 1.58
N ALA A 7 -39.42 28.20 1.59
CA ALA A 7 -38.66 27.19 2.31
C ALA A 7 -37.28 27.04 1.62
N HIS A 8 -36.25 27.63 2.20
CA HIS A 8 -34.87 27.32 1.84
C HIS A 8 -34.58 25.89 2.31
N GLY A 9 -34.72 24.97 1.38
CA GLY A 9 -34.19 23.60 1.58
C GLY A 9 -32.69 23.70 1.81
N ARG A 10 -32.26 23.49 3.06
CA ARG A 10 -30.86 23.27 3.40
C ARG A 10 -30.45 21.99 2.67
N LEU A 11 -29.71 22.15 1.55
CA LEU A 11 -28.99 21.04 0.95
C LEU A 11 -28.11 20.42 2.06
N MET A 12 -28.51 19.25 2.54
CA MET A 12 -27.66 18.44 3.40
C MET A 12 -26.44 18.08 2.54
N SER A 13 -25.32 18.77 2.77
CA SER A 13 -24.04 18.34 2.26
C SER A 13 -23.80 16.96 2.86
N SER A 14 -23.87 15.90 2.05
CA SER A 14 -23.46 14.58 2.48
C SER A 14 -21.99 14.68 2.90
N GLU A 15 -21.67 14.25 4.12
CA GLU A 15 -20.27 14.15 4.51
C GLU A 15 -19.52 13.32 3.46
N PRO A 16 -18.27 13.70 3.12
CA PRO A 16 -17.49 12.95 2.16
C PRO A 16 -17.31 11.51 2.63
N ASP A 17 -17.37 10.56 1.70
CA ASP A 17 -17.23 9.13 2.00
C ASP A 17 -15.85 8.79 2.56
N VAL A 18 -14.84 9.60 2.23
CA VAL A 18 -13.48 9.53 2.74
C VAL A 18 -13.15 10.85 3.42
N LYS A 19 -12.75 10.78 4.68
CA LYS A 19 -12.37 11.94 5.46
C LYS A 19 -10.87 11.87 5.77
N ILE A 20 -10.17 12.93 5.37
CA ILE A 20 -8.75 13.13 5.69
C ILE A 20 -8.64 14.22 6.74
N THR A 21 -7.94 13.92 7.82
CA THR A 21 -7.64 14.89 8.89
C THR A 21 -6.14 14.91 9.06
N SER A 22 -5.50 16.06 8.79
CA SER A 22 -4.06 16.23 8.93
C SER A 22 -3.69 17.63 9.39
N GLU A 23 -2.52 17.76 9.96
CA GLU A 23 -1.83 19.05 10.01
C GLU A 23 -1.52 19.51 8.57
N PRO A 24 -1.35 20.81 8.34
CA PRO A 24 -0.84 21.31 7.06
C PRO A 24 0.56 20.76 6.79
N LEU A 25 0.85 20.38 5.56
CA LEU A 25 2.19 19.95 5.17
C LEU A 25 3.18 21.10 5.33
N ARG A 26 4.38 20.77 5.78
CA ARG A 26 5.50 21.72 5.94
C ARG A 26 6.36 21.80 4.69
N GLY A 27 6.44 20.66 3.95
CA GLY A 27 7.19 20.57 2.70
C GLY A 27 6.39 21.16 1.53
N GLU A 28 7.09 21.79 0.59
CA GLU A 28 6.54 22.23 -0.69
C GLU A 28 6.77 21.17 -1.76
N HIS A 29 5.80 20.97 -2.66
CA HIS A 29 5.89 19.99 -3.76
C HIS A 29 6.32 18.58 -3.28
N PRO A 30 5.58 17.95 -2.37
CA PRO A 30 6.02 16.71 -1.73
C PRO A 30 6.11 15.55 -2.71
N VAL A 31 7.01 14.62 -2.41
CA VAL A 31 6.96 13.25 -2.91
C VAL A 31 6.02 12.46 -2.02
N VAL A 32 5.03 11.80 -2.60
CA VAL A 32 4.03 11.06 -1.85
C VAL A 32 4.24 9.57 -2.06
N LEU A 33 4.54 8.85 -0.99
CA LEU A 33 4.68 7.40 -0.98
C LEU A 33 3.41 6.77 -0.43
N MET A 34 2.91 5.73 -1.09
CA MET A 34 1.67 5.06 -0.70
C MET A 34 1.88 3.56 -0.60
N GLY A 35 1.64 2.99 0.60
CA GLY A 35 1.75 1.56 0.88
C GLY A 35 0.51 1.03 1.59
N PHE A 36 -0.27 0.24 0.87
CA PHE A 36 -1.48 -0.41 1.37
C PHE A 36 -1.29 -1.93 1.37
N PRO A 37 -1.96 -2.66 2.30
CA PRO A 37 -1.97 -4.11 2.28
C PRO A 37 -2.50 -4.67 0.95
N GLY A 38 -1.71 -5.53 0.34
CA GLY A 38 -1.99 -6.24 -0.90
C GLY A 38 -1.14 -7.52 -0.97
N ASN A 39 -0.82 -7.98 -2.17
CA ASN A 39 0.01 -9.17 -2.37
C ASN A 39 1.34 -9.05 -1.61
N GLY A 40 1.65 -10.06 -0.79
CA GLY A 40 2.88 -10.11 0.01
C GLY A 40 3.01 -9.01 1.06
N LEU A 41 2.00 -8.16 1.27
CA LEU A 41 2.04 -6.96 2.12
C LEU A 41 3.20 -6.01 1.81
N VAL A 42 3.73 -6.08 0.58
CA VAL A 42 4.97 -5.39 0.18
C VAL A 42 4.91 -3.89 0.48
N GLY A 43 3.84 -3.22 0.06
CA GLY A 43 3.70 -1.77 0.24
C GLY A 43 3.58 -1.35 1.70
N SER A 44 2.77 -2.07 2.49
CA SER A 44 2.58 -1.76 3.90
C SER A 44 3.83 -2.04 4.74
N ILE A 45 4.50 -3.18 4.53
CA ILE A 45 5.76 -3.51 5.23
C ILE A 45 6.85 -2.48 4.87
N ALA A 46 7.06 -2.21 3.58
CA ALA A 46 8.09 -1.28 3.13
C ALA A 46 7.90 0.12 3.72
N LEU A 47 6.69 0.67 3.65
CA LEU A 47 6.46 2.02 4.16
C LEU A 47 6.38 2.11 5.68
N GLN A 48 5.82 1.11 6.36
CA GLN A 48 5.86 1.08 7.82
C GLN A 48 7.32 1.09 8.31
N TYR A 49 8.16 0.25 7.70
CA TYR A 49 9.58 0.19 8.02
C TYR A 49 10.30 1.52 7.72
N LEU A 50 10.07 2.11 6.55
CA LEU A 50 10.65 3.40 6.16
C LEU A 50 10.31 4.50 7.17
N VAL A 51 9.04 4.64 7.54
CA VAL A 51 8.62 5.72 8.45
C VAL A 51 9.18 5.56 9.86
N GLU A 52 9.35 4.31 10.30
CA GLU A 52 9.96 3.98 11.60
C GLU A 52 11.47 4.24 11.59
N GLN A 53 12.20 3.75 10.57
CA GLN A 53 13.65 3.90 10.49
C GLN A 53 14.09 5.35 10.32
N LEU A 54 13.31 6.14 9.63
CA LEU A 54 13.61 7.53 9.38
C LEU A 54 12.90 8.50 10.33
N ASP A 55 12.23 8.03 11.38
CA ASP A 55 11.50 8.87 12.35
C ASP A 55 10.59 9.93 11.69
N PHE A 56 9.67 9.46 10.83
CA PHE A 56 8.66 10.33 10.23
C PHE A 56 7.67 10.83 11.29
N ASN A 57 7.22 12.07 11.17
CA ASN A 57 6.19 12.61 12.05
C ASN A 57 4.80 12.15 11.59
N LEU A 58 4.01 11.60 12.49
CA LEU A 58 2.59 11.35 12.26
C LEU A 58 1.86 12.69 12.23
N ILE A 59 1.27 13.05 11.07
CA ILE A 59 0.59 14.32 10.87
C ILE A 59 -0.92 14.20 10.66
N GLY A 60 -1.41 12.98 10.40
CA GLY A 60 -2.83 12.82 10.11
C GLY A 60 -3.27 11.38 9.90
N ASN A 61 -4.54 11.27 9.53
CA ASN A 61 -5.19 9.99 9.27
C ASN A 61 -6.25 10.09 8.19
N ILE A 62 -6.61 8.94 7.64
CA ILE A 62 -7.68 8.77 6.66
C ILE A 62 -8.70 7.81 7.25
N THR A 63 -9.97 8.22 7.23
CA THR A 63 -11.09 7.42 7.69
C THR A 63 -12.20 7.35 6.65
N SER A 64 -12.99 6.28 6.68
CA SER A 64 -14.16 6.12 5.83
C SER A 64 -15.20 5.27 6.55
N LYS A 65 -16.48 5.57 6.33
CA LYS A 65 -17.59 4.73 6.82
C LYS A 65 -17.57 3.31 6.23
N TYR A 66 -16.81 3.10 5.16
CA TYR A 66 -16.66 1.81 4.49
C TYR A 66 -15.45 1.01 4.95
N PHE A 67 -14.61 1.57 5.82
CA PHE A 67 -13.50 0.82 6.39
C PHE A 67 -14.02 -0.21 7.40
N PRO A 68 -13.34 -1.36 7.54
CA PRO A 68 -13.71 -2.31 8.57
C PRO A 68 -13.63 -1.64 9.95
N PRO A 69 -14.55 -1.97 10.88
CA PRO A 69 -14.58 -1.37 12.21
C PRO A 69 -13.49 -1.97 13.12
N VAL A 70 -12.24 -1.65 12.82
CA VAL A 70 -11.06 -2.12 13.56
C VAL A 70 -10.27 -0.94 14.10
N ALA A 71 -9.69 -1.12 15.29
CA ALA A 71 -8.68 -0.24 15.83
C ALA A 71 -7.36 -1.02 15.91
N MET A 72 -6.31 -0.43 15.40
CA MET A 72 -4.97 -0.98 15.52
C MET A 72 -4.40 -0.66 16.90
N MET A 73 -3.48 -1.47 17.38
CA MET A 73 -2.87 -1.26 18.69
C MET A 73 -1.38 -1.57 18.62
N ALA A 74 -0.57 -0.63 19.08
CA ALA A 74 0.86 -0.80 19.25
C ALA A 74 1.26 -0.34 20.64
N ASN A 75 2.00 -1.16 21.38
CA ASN A 75 2.47 -0.87 22.74
C ASN A 75 1.35 -0.40 23.70
N GLY A 76 0.14 -0.96 23.55
CA GLY A 76 -1.03 -0.61 24.35
C GLY A 76 -1.74 0.70 23.96
N VAL A 77 -1.27 1.37 22.90
CA VAL A 77 -1.86 2.61 22.37
C VAL A 77 -2.68 2.30 21.12
N ILE A 78 -3.90 2.86 21.06
CA ILE A 78 -4.78 2.73 19.89
C ILE A 78 -4.30 3.65 18.77
N ASN A 79 -4.19 3.09 17.57
CA ASN A 79 -3.85 3.79 16.34
C ASN A 79 -4.97 3.68 15.30
N VAL A 80 -5.09 4.71 14.47
CA VAL A 80 -5.97 4.69 13.30
C VAL A 80 -5.33 3.82 12.21
N PRO A 81 -6.10 2.96 11.51
CA PRO A 81 -5.52 1.99 10.58
C PRO A 81 -4.93 2.60 9.30
N VAL A 82 -5.26 3.85 8.93
CA VAL A 82 -4.64 4.53 7.78
C VAL A 82 -4.08 5.86 8.26
N ARG A 83 -2.78 5.99 8.16
CA ARG A 83 -2.01 7.10 8.75
C ARG A 83 -1.25 7.87 7.69
N ILE A 84 -1.05 9.16 7.95
CA ILE A 84 -0.28 10.08 7.11
C ILE A 84 0.92 10.56 7.92
N TYR A 85 2.09 10.39 7.36
CA TYR A 85 3.35 10.79 7.94
C TYR A 85 4.07 11.80 7.04
N GLU A 86 4.90 12.65 7.63
CA GLU A 86 5.70 13.62 6.90
C GLU A 86 7.14 13.67 7.45
N LYS A 87 8.11 13.78 6.53
CA LYS A 87 9.48 14.13 6.84
C LYS A 87 10.09 14.95 5.70
N GLY A 88 10.45 16.20 5.98
CA GLY A 88 10.95 17.12 4.94
C GLY A 88 9.90 17.34 3.85
N ASP A 89 10.27 17.04 2.61
CA ASP A 89 9.39 17.10 1.43
C ASP A 89 8.79 15.72 1.06
N VAL A 90 8.80 14.77 1.96
CA VAL A 90 8.25 13.42 1.74
C VAL A 90 7.04 13.19 2.63
N VAL A 91 5.95 12.76 2.02
CA VAL A 91 4.73 12.31 2.69
C VAL A 91 4.58 10.81 2.48
N ALA A 92 4.30 10.06 3.54
CA ALA A 92 4.02 8.64 3.46
C ALA A 92 2.60 8.33 3.97
N ILE A 93 1.82 7.62 3.16
CA ILE A 93 0.49 7.11 3.53
C ILE A 93 0.62 5.62 3.76
N VAL A 94 0.47 5.21 5.02
CA VAL A 94 0.62 3.83 5.48
C VAL A 94 -0.71 3.30 5.96
N ALA A 95 -1.08 2.12 5.49
CA ALA A 95 -2.31 1.46 5.91
C ALA A 95 -2.04 0.06 6.49
N ASP A 96 -2.78 -0.28 7.55
CA ASP A 96 -2.77 -1.62 8.17
C ASP A 96 -3.96 -2.48 7.70
N ILE A 97 -4.91 -1.88 7.01
CA ILE A 97 -6.11 -2.55 6.49
C ILE A 97 -6.11 -2.56 4.96
N PRO A 98 -6.52 -3.65 4.32
CA PRO A 98 -6.74 -3.67 2.88
C PRO A 98 -7.95 -2.79 2.52
N ILE A 99 -7.85 -2.07 1.41
CA ILE A 99 -8.97 -1.29 0.89
C ILE A 99 -9.82 -2.19 0.00
N HIS A 100 -11.10 -2.30 0.35
CA HIS A 100 -12.03 -3.12 -0.43
C HIS A 100 -12.15 -2.57 -1.87
N PRO A 101 -12.16 -3.43 -2.91
CA PRO A 101 -12.18 -2.99 -4.31
C PRO A 101 -13.28 -1.97 -4.65
N MET A 102 -14.45 -2.11 -4.03
CA MET A 102 -15.60 -1.24 -4.26
C MET A 102 -15.41 0.21 -3.82
N ILE A 103 -14.40 0.49 -2.98
CA ILE A 103 -14.15 1.84 -2.44
C ILE A 103 -12.75 2.36 -2.80
N CYS A 104 -11.98 1.61 -3.61
CA CYS A 104 -10.65 2.05 -4.02
C CYS A 104 -10.67 3.37 -4.76
N TYR A 105 -11.70 3.59 -5.59
CA TYR A 105 -11.88 4.83 -6.34
C TYR A 105 -12.11 6.01 -5.39
N GLU A 106 -13.03 5.89 -4.45
CA GLU A 106 -13.37 6.94 -3.49
C GLU A 106 -12.19 7.29 -2.59
N VAL A 107 -11.45 6.27 -2.13
CA VAL A 107 -10.25 6.48 -1.31
C VAL A 107 -9.14 7.16 -2.13
N ALA A 108 -8.91 6.71 -3.37
CA ALA A 108 -7.93 7.34 -4.26
C ALA A 108 -8.29 8.81 -4.53
N ASN A 109 -9.55 9.10 -4.89
CA ASN A 109 -10.00 10.47 -5.10
C ASN A 109 -9.85 11.34 -3.86
N GLY A 110 -10.27 10.85 -2.68
CA GLY A 110 -10.11 11.58 -1.44
C GLY A 110 -8.65 11.96 -1.16
N ILE A 111 -7.72 11.02 -1.37
CA ILE A 111 -6.29 11.27 -1.22
C ILE A 111 -5.81 12.28 -2.25
N MET A 112 -6.21 12.13 -3.51
CA MET A 112 -5.80 13.03 -4.59
C MET A 112 -6.35 14.45 -4.40
N ASP A 113 -7.58 14.59 -3.93
CA ASP A 113 -8.19 15.90 -3.64
C ASP A 113 -7.47 16.59 -2.47
N TRP A 114 -7.03 15.82 -1.48
CA TRP A 114 -6.27 16.35 -0.36
C TRP A 114 -4.86 16.80 -0.75
N ILE A 115 -4.14 16.03 -1.60
CA ILE A 115 -2.74 16.31 -1.90
C ILE A 115 -2.54 17.28 -3.07
N THR A 116 -3.48 17.33 -4.03
CA THR A 116 -3.35 18.17 -5.24
C THR A 116 -3.07 19.65 -4.94
N PRO A 117 -3.68 20.30 -3.91
CA PRO A 117 -3.37 21.70 -3.58
C PRO A 117 -1.90 21.94 -3.21
N TYR A 118 -1.18 20.93 -2.73
CA TYR A 118 0.24 21.01 -2.40
C TYR A 118 1.15 20.80 -3.62
N GLN A 119 0.57 20.56 -4.82
CA GLN A 119 1.28 20.37 -6.09
C GLN A 119 2.39 19.30 -5.96
N PRO A 120 2.05 18.05 -5.65
CA PRO A 120 3.04 17.02 -5.40
C PRO A 120 3.97 16.86 -6.61
N ARG A 121 5.26 16.73 -6.35
CA ARG A 121 6.27 16.48 -7.37
C ARG A 121 6.01 15.16 -8.08
N GLU A 122 5.65 14.15 -7.34
CA GLU A 122 5.26 12.84 -7.84
C GLU A 122 4.59 11.99 -6.75
N ILE A 123 3.82 10.99 -7.19
CA ILE A 123 3.15 10.04 -6.31
C ILE A 123 3.66 8.63 -6.63
N ILE A 124 4.06 7.89 -5.62
CA ILE A 124 4.60 6.55 -5.73
C ILE A 124 3.64 5.56 -5.07
N ALA A 125 3.06 4.66 -5.84
CA ALA A 125 2.27 3.55 -5.34
C ALA A 125 3.15 2.29 -5.23
N ILE A 126 3.27 1.74 -4.02
CA ILE A 126 4.03 0.53 -3.75
C ILE A 126 3.05 -0.62 -3.56
N ALA A 127 3.27 -1.72 -4.28
CA ALA A 127 2.43 -2.92 -4.20
C ALA A 127 3.26 -4.18 -4.45
N GLY A 128 2.64 -5.35 -4.32
CA GLY A 128 3.24 -6.63 -4.68
C GLY A 128 2.67 -7.18 -5.99
N ILE A 129 3.53 -7.81 -6.78
CA ILE A 129 3.15 -8.60 -7.94
C ILE A 129 3.49 -10.07 -7.70
N VAL A 130 2.49 -10.95 -7.79
CA VAL A 130 2.71 -12.38 -7.55
C VAL A 130 3.35 -13.01 -8.77
N THR A 131 4.52 -13.62 -8.55
CA THR A 131 5.21 -14.47 -9.51
C THR A 131 5.64 -15.76 -8.83
N ASN A 132 6.12 -16.73 -9.60
CA ASN A 132 6.67 -17.97 -9.06
C ASN A 132 8.20 -17.96 -9.07
N GLU A 133 8.81 -16.79 -9.28
CA GLU A 133 10.26 -16.66 -9.36
C GLU A 133 10.87 -16.49 -7.96
N PRO A 134 12.03 -17.11 -7.69
CA PRO A 134 12.70 -16.98 -6.41
C PRO A 134 13.39 -15.61 -6.22
N GLU A 135 13.77 -14.96 -7.32
CA GLU A 135 14.38 -13.64 -7.28
C GLU A 135 13.35 -12.56 -7.00
N LYS A 136 13.71 -11.60 -6.13
CA LYS A 136 12.83 -10.50 -5.71
C LYS A 136 13.13 -9.24 -6.52
N ARG A 137 12.73 -9.24 -7.79
CA ARG A 137 12.83 -8.07 -8.66
C ARG A 137 11.77 -7.04 -8.32
N VAL A 138 11.99 -5.81 -8.69
CA VAL A 138 10.98 -4.75 -8.61
C VAL A 138 10.58 -4.35 -10.02
N PHE A 139 9.28 -4.44 -10.32
CA PHE A 139 8.75 -3.97 -11.58
C PHE A 139 8.35 -2.50 -11.46
N GLY A 140 8.70 -1.73 -12.49
CA GLY A 140 8.42 -0.29 -12.55
C GLY A 140 7.42 0.06 -13.64
N VAL A 141 6.50 0.96 -13.31
CA VAL A 141 5.59 1.61 -14.27
C VAL A 141 5.55 3.11 -14.01
N ALA A 142 5.18 3.88 -15.00
CA ALA A 142 5.04 5.33 -14.87
C ALA A 142 3.80 5.85 -15.61
N THR A 143 3.24 6.96 -15.15
CA THR A 143 2.08 7.61 -15.79
C THR A 143 2.42 8.29 -17.12
N GLN A 144 3.70 8.61 -17.33
CA GLN A 144 4.19 9.26 -18.56
C GLN A 144 5.43 8.53 -19.08
N LYS A 145 5.52 8.37 -20.41
CA LYS A 145 6.60 7.59 -21.04
C LYS A 145 8.00 8.14 -20.74
N GLY A 146 8.19 9.45 -20.73
CA GLY A 146 9.50 10.08 -20.46
C GLY A 146 10.01 9.86 -19.03
N MET A 147 9.12 9.49 -18.10
CA MET A 147 9.51 9.21 -16.72
C MET A 147 10.17 7.83 -16.55
N LEU A 148 9.96 6.90 -17.50
CA LEU A 148 10.54 5.56 -17.44
C LEU A 148 12.07 5.56 -17.44
N GLU A 149 12.70 6.55 -18.07
CA GLU A 149 14.15 6.71 -18.12
C GLU A 149 14.77 6.81 -16.72
N ARG A 150 14.04 7.37 -15.73
CA ARG A 150 14.52 7.50 -14.35
C ARG A 150 14.54 6.18 -13.58
N ILE A 151 13.71 5.21 -13.98
CA ILE A 151 13.51 3.98 -13.20
C ILE A 151 14.01 2.72 -13.89
N GLN A 152 14.24 2.76 -15.22
CA GLN A 152 14.59 1.58 -16.02
C GLN A 152 15.92 0.93 -15.65
N GLU A 153 16.86 1.67 -15.03
CA GLU A 153 18.13 1.12 -14.57
C GLU A 153 18.01 0.40 -13.22
N HIS A 154 16.93 0.65 -12.49
CA HIS A 154 16.70 0.15 -11.11
C HIS A 154 15.50 -0.78 -11.01
N THR A 155 14.71 -0.88 -12.06
CA THR A 155 13.48 -1.70 -12.09
C THR A 155 13.33 -2.42 -13.41
N VAL A 156 12.59 -3.51 -13.41
CA VAL A 156 12.13 -4.15 -14.65
C VAL A 156 10.89 -3.41 -15.12
N VAL A 157 11.00 -2.69 -16.24
CA VAL A 157 9.83 -1.98 -16.79
C VAL A 157 8.78 -3.00 -17.22
N LEU A 158 7.57 -2.88 -16.69
CA LEU A 158 6.44 -3.75 -17.02
C LEU A 158 5.84 -3.29 -18.36
N PRO A 159 6.02 -4.06 -19.46
CA PRO A 159 5.62 -3.59 -20.78
C PRO A 159 4.11 -3.63 -21.00
N MET A 160 3.43 -4.53 -20.33
CA MET A 160 1.96 -4.75 -20.42
C MET A 160 1.47 -5.39 -19.14
N GLY A 161 0.29 -4.99 -18.68
CA GLY A 161 -0.34 -5.56 -17.50
C GLY A 161 -1.47 -4.72 -16.97
N SER A 162 -1.99 -5.10 -15.82
CA SER A 162 -2.97 -4.34 -15.06
C SER A 162 -2.56 -4.28 -13.60
N ILE A 163 -2.75 -3.12 -12.99
CA ILE A 163 -2.57 -2.90 -11.55
C ILE A 163 -3.95 -2.71 -10.96
N SER A 164 -4.33 -3.57 -10.04
CA SER A 164 -5.65 -3.54 -9.40
C SER A 164 -5.60 -2.92 -8.00
N GLY A 165 -6.77 -2.67 -7.43
CA GLY A 165 -6.92 -2.13 -6.09
C GLY A 165 -6.53 -0.67 -5.99
N ILE A 166 -6.20 -0.24 -4.76
CA ILE A 166 -5.92 1.17 -4.46
C ILE A 166 -4.71 1.72 -5.24
N ALA A 167 -3.66 0.93 -5.45
CA ALA A 167 -2.50 1.34 -6.22
C ALA A 167 -2.87 1.66 -7.67
N GLY A 168 -3.68 0.81 -8.31
CA GLY A 168 -4.19 1.04 -9.67
C GLY A 168 -5.09 2.27 -9.75
N SER A 169 -5.98 2.46 -8.76
CA SER A 169 -6.86 3.63 -8.70
C SER A 169 -6.07 4.94 -8.57
N VAL A 170 -5.07 4.98 -7.67
CA VAL A 170 -4.22 6.16 -7.48
C VAL A 170 -3.42 6.48 -8.75
N LEU A 171 -2.78 5.49 -9.37
CA LEU A 171 -2.02 5.71 -10.61
C LEU A 171 -2.91 6.17 -11.77
N THR A 172 -4.14 5.69 -11.83
CA THR A 172 -5.14 6.15 -12.80
C THR A 172 -5.51 7.61 -12.54
N GLU A 173 -5.76 8.00 -11.30
CA GLU A 173 -6.02 9.38 -10.92
C GLU A 173 -4.81 10.31 -11.21
N CYS A 174 -3.59 9.84 -10.94
CA CYS A 174 -2.38 10.57 -11.32
C CYS A 174 -2.35 10.85 -12.83
N LYS A 175 -2.70 9.83 -13.64
CA LYS A 175 -2.76 9.97 -15.10
C LYS A 175 -3.84 10.94 -15.56
N ILE A 176 -5.03 10.90 -14.95
CA ILE A 176 -6.17 11.78 -15.28
C ILE A 176 -5.85 13.22 -14.91
N ARG A 177 -5.22 13.46 -13.76
CA ARG A 177 -4.91 14.80 -13.22
C ARG A 177 -3.56 15.36 -13.71
N ASP A 178 -2.87 14.64 -14.61
CA ASP A 178 -1.53 14.98 -15.13
C ASP A 178 -0.47 15.18 -14.01
N ILE A 179 -0.61 14.41 -12.91
CA ILE A 179 0.36 14.37 -11.81
C ILE A 179 1.35 13.25 -12.11
N PRO A 180 2.68 13.51 -12.04
CA PRO A 180 3.68 12.47 -12.18
C PRO A 180 3.46 11.32 -11.18
N GLY A 181 3.46 10.07 -11.66
CA GLY A 181 3.23 8.91 -10.80
C GLY A 181 4.06 7.70 -11.23
N PHE A 182 4.56 6.97 -10.24
CA PHE A 182 5.24 5.70 -10.40
C PHE A 182 4.53 4.59 -9.64
N GLY A 183 4.52 3.39 -10.20
CA GLY A 183 4.19 2.17 -9.49
C GLY A 183 5.44 1.32 -9.34
N PHE A 184 5.81 0.96 -8.11
CA PHE A 184 6.84 -0.03 -7.82
C PHE A 184 6.19 -1.29 -7.28
N LEU A 185 6.33 -2.37 -8.05
CA LEU A 185 5.67 -3.65 -7.78
C LEU A 185 6.75 -4.67 -7.42
N GLY A 186 6.93 -4.91 -6.13
CA GLY A 186 7.87 -5.91 -5.63
C GLY A 186 7.38 -7.33 -5.95
N GLU A 187 8.27 -8.14 -6.50
CA GLU A 187 7.99 -9.53 -6.84
C GLU A 187 7.82 -10.38 -5.58
N THR A 188 6.67 -11.03 -5.43
CA THR A 188 6.30 -11.65 -4.17
C THR A 188 5.50 -12.94 -4.35
N VAL A 189 5.21 -13.56 -3.25
CA VAL A 189 4.26 -14.68 -3.08
C VAL A 189 3.02 -14.20 -2.30
N ASN A 190 2.03 -15.07 -2.11
CA ASN A 190 0.77 -14.69 -1.43
C ASN A 190 0.86 -14.63 0.11
N THR A 191 2.06 -14.73 0.68
CA THR A 191 2.30 -14.57 2.13
C THR A 191 3.09 -13.29 2.38
N PRO A 192 3.08 -12.73 3.61
CA PRO A 192 3.92 -11.58 3.94
C PRO A 192 5.37 -11.78 3.51
N ASP A 193 5.92 -10.83 2.76
CA ASP A 193 7.22 -10.97 2.10
C ASP A 193 8.15 -9.77 2.39
N PRO A 194 8.87 -9.79 3.52
CA PRO A 194 9.83 -8.74 3.85
C PRO A 194 10.98 -8.63 2.84
N ARG A 195 11.38 -9.71 2.14
CA ARG A 195 12.43 -9.65 1.10
C ARG A 195 11.99 -8.79 -0.07
N SER A 196 10.75 -8.94 -0.51
CA SER A 196 10.18 -8.11 -1.56
C SER A 196 10.07 -6.66 -1.12
N SER A 197 9.71 -6.42 0.14
CA SER A 197 9.67 -5.08 0.72
C SER A 197 11.07 -4.45 0.79
N ALA A 198 12.10 -5.21 1.20
CA ALA A 198 13.48 -4.77 1.22
C ALA A 198 13.98 -4.43 -0.20
N ALA A 199 13.70 -5.28 -1.21
CA ALA A 199 14.05 -4.99 -2.60
C ALA A 199 13.41 -3.68 -3.09
N THR A 200 12.15 -3.44 -2.73
CA THR A 200 11.46 -2.19 -3.10
C THR A 200 12.05 -0.98 -2.39
N LEU A 201 12.42 -1.10 -1.11
CA LEU A 201 13.12 -0.05 -0.37
C LEU A 201 14.50 0.25 -0.95
N ALA A 202 15.24 -0.76 -1.43
CA ALA A 202 16.52 -0.56 -2.10
C ALA A 202 16.37 0.33 -3.36
N VAL A 203 15.29 0.14 -4.12
CA VAL A 203 14.95 1.02 -5.26
C VAL A 203 14.65 2.44 -4.77
N LEU A 204 13.87 2.60 -3.70
CA LEU A 204 13.56 3.90 -3.13
C LEU A 204 14.82 4.59 -2.58
N ASN A 205 15.69 3.87 -1.89
CA ASN A 205 16.98 4.38 -1.43
C ASN A 205 17.78 4.98 -2.61
N THR A 206 17.87 4.23 -3.71
CA THR A 206 18.62 4.67 -4.88
C THR A 206 18.00 5.90 -5.55
N LEU A 207 16.68 5.94 -5.70
CA LEU A 207 15.99 7.01 -6.41
C LEU A 207 15.82 8.30 -5.59
N TYR A 208 15.70 8.18 -4.26
CA TYR A 208 15.35 9.28 -3.36
C TYR A 208 16.40 9.57 -2.27
N GLY A 209 17.44 8.74 -2.17
CA GLY A 209 18.53 8.94 -1.20
C GLY A 209 18.09 8.77 0.25
N PHE A 210 17.17 7.86 0.54
CA PHE A 210 16.67 7.66 1.91
C PHE A 210 17.67 7.04 2.86
N ASP A 211 18.61 6.22 2.36
CA ASP A 211 19.66 5.55 3.14
C ASP A 211 19.13 4.70 4.30
N VAL A 212 18.04 3.98 4.05
CA VAL A 212 17.45 3.04 5.01
C VAL A 212 18.19 1.73 4.97
N ASP A 213 18.65 1.25 6.14
CA ASP A 213 19.21 -0.09 6.27
C ASP A 213 18.11 -1.14 6.06
N ILE A 214 18.30 -2.01 5.06
CA ILE A 214 17.33 -3.06 4.71
C ILE A 214 17.69 -4.44 5.29
N ASP A 215 18.87 -4.61 5.88
CA ASP A 215 19.34 -5.90 6.40
C ASP A 215 18.40 -6.46 7.48
N PRO A 216 17.85 -5.67 8.43
CA PRO A 216 16.88 -6.18 9.39
C PRO A 216 15.60 -6.76 8.77
N LEU A 217 15.15 -6.23 7.62
CA LEU A 217 14.02 -6.82 6.89
C LEU A 217 14.37 -8.18 6.27
N LEU A 218 15.62 -8.33 5.81
CA LEU A 218 16.10 -9.58 5.25
C LEU A 218 16.25 -10.64 6.36
N GLU A 219 16.70 -10.26 7.55
CA GLU A 219 16.75 -11.14 8.73
C GLU A 219 15.35 -11.59 9.16
N GLN A 220 14.39 -10.65 9.21
CA GLN A 220 13.00 -10.96 9.51
C GLN A 220 12.38 -11.96 8.51
N ALA A 221 12.76 -11.87 7.23
CA ALA A 221 12.30 -12.82 6.22
C ALA A 221 12.80 -14.25 6.51
N VAL A 222 14.05 -14.41 6.94
CA VAL A 222 14.61 -15.70 7.31
C VAL A 222 13.84 -16.34 8.47
N ASP A 223 13.50 -15.54 9.49
CA ASP A 223 12.75 -16.01 10.65
C ASP A 223 11.31 -16.44 10.30
N ILE A 224 10.65 -15.67 9.43
CA ILE A 224 9.31 -16.00 8.93
C ILE A 224 9.35 -17.30 8.12
N GLU A 225 10.30 -17.44 7.19
CA GLU A 225 10.47 -18.64 6.37
C GLU A 225 10.75 -19.88 7.23
N ALA A 226 11.64 -19.76 8.22
CA ALA A 226 11.94 -20.84 9.16
C ALA A 226 10.72 -21.25 9.99
N THR A 227 9.91 -20.29 10.42
CA THR A 227 8.68 -20.55 11.18
C THR A 227 7.62 -21.22 10.30
N MET A 228 7.44 -20.77 9.07
CA MET A 228 6.51 -21.37 8.11
C MET A 228 6.91 -22.79 7.74
N HIS A 229 8.22 -23.06 7.58
CA HIS A 229 8.72 -24.41 7.30
C HIS A 229 8.43 -25.36 8.47
N LYS A 230 8.68 -24.94 9.72
CA LYS A 230 8.36 -25.75 10.91
C LYS A 230 6.87 -26.07 11.01
N LEU A 231 6.00 -25.06 10.76
CA LEU A 231 4.55 -25.27 10.78
C LEU A 231 4.10 -26.25 9.68
N ALA A 232 4.67 -26.16 8.48
CA ALA A 232 4.37 -27.08 7.40
C ALA A 232 4.78 -28.52 7.73
N GLU A 233 5.96 -28.72 8.37
CA GLU A 233 6.40 -30.03 8.84
C GLU A 233 5.49 -30.59 9.94
N GLU A 234 5.03 -29.76 10.88
CA GLU A 234 4.08 -30.17 11.94
C GLU A 234 2.72 -30.58 11.36
N VAL A 235 2.21 -29.83 10.39
CA VAL A 235 0.95 -30.19 9.69
C VAL A 235 1.09 -31.53 8.98
N GLN A 236 2.20 -31.76 8.24
CA GLN A 236 2.45 -33.02 7.55
C GLN A 236 2.57 -34.21 8.52
N ARG A 237 3.18 -33.99 9.70
CA ARG A 237 3.26 -35.05 10.73
C ARG A 237 1.91 -35.38 11.37
N ASN A 238 1.03 -34.41 11.46
CA ASN A 238 -0.29 -34.53 12.09
C ASN A 238 -1.41 -34.90 11.12
N GLU A 239 -1.15 -35.00 9.81
CA GLU A 239 -2.13 -35.54 8.88
C GLU A 239 -2.35 -37.03 9.20
N PRO A 240 -3.59 -37.43 9.56
CA PRO A 240 -3.88 -38.85 9.77
C PRO A 240 -3.69 -39.57 8.44
N VAL A 241 -2.82 -40.59 8.46
CA VAL A 241 -2.67 -41.51 7.34
C VAL A 241 -4.06 -42.07 7.01
N GLN A 242 -4.71 -41.53 5.98
CA GLN A 242 -5.95 -42.12 5.46
C GLN A 242 -5.60 -43.52 4.97
N LYS A 243 -5.84 -44.54 5.82
CA LYS A 243 -5.90 -45.91 5.37
C LYS A 243 -7.00 -45.95 4.31
N LYS A 244 -6.61 -46.13 3.05
CA LYS A 244 -7.53 -46.57 2.01
C LYS A 244 -8.04 -47.92 2.44
N GLU A 245 -9.21 -47.96 3.07
CA GLU A 245 -9.97 -49.19 3.19
C GLU A 245 -10.41 -49.60 1.78
N TYR A 246 -9.73 -50.61 1.27
CA TYR A 246 -10.23 -51.37 0.12
C TYR A 246 -11.47 -52.10 0.58
N LEU A 247 -12.63 -51.61 0.24
CA LEU A 247 -13.87 -52.38 0.30
C LEU A 247 -13.76 -53.49 -0.75
N PRO A 248 -13.82 -54.80 -0.36
CA PRO A 248 -13.86 -55.87 -1.31
C PRO A 248 -15.24 -55.80 -2.04
N MET A 249 -15.19 -55.58 -3.34
CA MET A 249 -16.35 -55.78 -4.19
C MET A 249 -16.64 -57.29 -4.23
N TYR A 250 -17.68 -57.73 -3.55
CA TYR A 250 -18.30 -59.02 -3.83
C TYR A 250 -19.29 -58.84 -4.98
N GLY A 251 -19.16 -59.79 -5.94
CA GLY A 251 -19.91 -59.93 -7.19
C GLY A 251 -21.40 -60.19 -7.06
#